data_f423f0105ba57c648e160449ae2f3aa7
#
_entry.id   f423f0105ba57c648e160449ae2f3aa7
#
_cell.length_a   1.000
_cell.length_b   1.000
_cell.length_c   1.000
_cell.angle_alpha   90.00
_cell.angle_beta   90.00
_cell.angle_gamma   90.00
#
_symmetry.space_group_name_H-M   'P 1'
#
loop_
_entity.id
_entity.type
_entity.pdbx_description
1 polymer ?
#
loop_
_entity_poly.entity_id
_entity_poly.type
_entity_poly.pdbx_seq_one_letter_code
_entity_poly.pdbx_strand_id
1 'polypeptide(L)'
;MKLDINKIKEYYKDEKNTAIVDVSLFIILIFSFHILYLGWQHLNYFPIEGLVINLFDWASTLLFNQSCWVLENIFRVDFITHDHIIGVLNTNDTYSLINVAPECTSLKQWLHWLFLMILFPGPWKHKLWYIPCGLVIIEFINVVRVTGITLCMIPFPDHFDFFHDYFFKTLFYLFIFIMWLIWV
;
A
#
# COMPACT_ATOMS: atom_id res chain seq x y z
N MET A 1 22.17 11.52 32.45
CA MET A 1 20.98 12.33 32.20
C MET A 1 19.77 11.49 32.61
N LYS A 2 19.21 11.70 33.82
CA LYS A 2 18.00 10.97 34.26
C LYS A 2 16.80 11.63 33.55
N LEU A 3 16.17 10.88 32.68
CA LEU A 3 14.88 11.29 32.08
C LEU A 3 13.87 11.43 33.23
N ASP A 4 13.40 12.66 33.45
CA ASP A 4 12.40 12.96 34.48
C ASP A 4 11.02 12.53 33.95
N ILE A 5 10.60 11.34 34.36
CA ILE A 5 9.33 10.69 33.92
C ILE A 5 8.12 11.60 34.22
N ASN A 6 8.19 12.45 35.22
CA ASN A 6 7.11 13.36 35.58
C ASN A 6 6.97 14.49 34.54
N LYS A 7 8.08 15.03 34.02
CA LYS A 7 8.07 16.02 32.94
C LYS A 7 7.54 15.43 31.64
N ILE A 8 7.85 14.17 31.38
CA ILE A 8 7.31 13.47 30.20
C ILE A 8 5.79 13.31 30.34
N LYS A 9 5.29 12.89 31.51
CA LYS A 9 3.85 12.78 31.76
C LYS A 9 3.11 14.12 31.67
N GLU A 10 3.73 15.20 32.11
CA GLU A 10 3.15 16.55 32.04
C GLU A 10 3.12 17.07 30.60
N TYR A 11 4.13 16.74 29.80
CA TYR A 11 4.19 17.06 28.37
C TYR A 11 3.09 16.35 27.56
N TYR A 12 2.78 15.09 27.91
CA TYR A 12 1.68 14.32 27.29
C TYR A 12 0.28 14.75 27.75
N LYS A 13 0.16 15.65 28.70
CA LYS A 13 -1.13 16.13 29.22
C LYS A 13 -1.70 17.30 28.40
N ASP A 14 -0.89 17.91 27.57
CA ASP A 14 -1.30 18.97 26.64
C ASP A 14 -1.67 18.32 25.29
N GLU A 15 -2.94 18.47 24.84
CA GLU A 15 -3.45 17.90 23.59
C GLU A 15 -2.60 18.27 22.37
N LYS A 16 -2.07 19.50 22.33
CA LYS A 16 -1.21 19.97 21.25
C LYS A 16 0.13 19.19 21.19
N ASN A 17 0.70 18.89 22.35
CA ASN A 17 1.96 18.13 22.43
C ASN A 17 1.74 16.68 22.09
N THR A 18 0.61 16.09 22.45
CA THR A 18 0.23 14.73 22.10
C THR A 18 0.15 14.55 20.58
N ALA A 19 -0.54 15.46 19.88
CA ALA A 19 -0.64 15.41 18.42
C ALA A 19 0.73 15.49 17.72
N ILE A 20 1.64 16.36 18.20
CA ILE A 20 3.01 16.46 17.66
C ILE A 20 3.79 15.16 17.87
N VAL A 21 3.65 14.54 19.04
CA VAL A 21 4.32 13.27 19.35
C VAL A 21 3.78 12.14 18.49
N ASP A 22 2.47 12.05 18.31
CA ASP A 22 1.84 11.01 17.51
C ASP A 22 2.25 11.10 16.02
N VAL A 23 2.26 12.31 15.46
CA VAL A 23 2.74 12.55 14.10
C VAL A 23 4.24 12.23 13.98
N SER A 24 5.05 12.62 14.96
CA SER A 24 6.48 12.33 14.95
C SER A 24 6.74 10.84 15.02
N LEU A 25 6.01 10.12 15.88
CA LEU A 25 6.09 8.67 16.01
C LEU A 25 5.67 7.97 14.71
N PHE A 26 4.58 8.42 14.09
CA PHE A 26 4.14 7.92 12.80
C PHE A 26 5.24 8.06 11.73
N ILE A 27 5.84 9.24 11.62
CA ILE A 27 6.93 9.49 10.66
C ILE A 27 8.12 8.58 10.94
N ILE A 28 8.55 8.47 12.21
CA ILE A 28 9.66 7.60 12.61
C ILE A 28 9.37 6.14 12.26
N LEU A 29 8.16 5.64 12.52
CA LEU A 29 7.79 4.26 12.23
C LEU A 29 7.77 3.98 10.72
N ILE A 30 7.24 4.92 9.91
CA ILE A 30 7.25 4.79 8.44
C ILE A 30 8.68 4.69 7.90
N PHE A 31 9.57 5.60 8.31
CA PHE A 31 10.95 5.59 7.85
C PHE A 31 11.72 4.36 8.35
N SER A 32 11.51 3.98 9.62
CA SER A 32 12.13 2.77 10.19
C SER A 32 11.72 1.52 9.42
N PHE A 33 10.43 1.35 9.13
CA PHE A 33 9.96 0.24 8.32
C PHE A 33 10.60 0.25 6.93
N HIS A 34 10.66 1.41 6.28
CA HIS A 34 11.24 1.53 4.95
C HIS A 34 12.71 1.06 4.91
N ILE A 35 13.51 1.51 5.87
CA ILE A 35 14.93 1.12 5.98
C ILE A 35 15.06 -0.39 6.27
N LEU A 36 14.27 -0.92 7.22
CA LEU A 36 14.28 -2.34 7.56
C LEU A 36 13.86 -3.21 6.36
N TYR A 37 12.82 -2.80 5.64
CA TYR A 37 12.35 -3.52 4.46
C TYR A 37 13.38 -3.52 3.33
N LEU A 38 14.03 -2.39 3.05
CA LEU A 38 15.10 -2.32 2.06
C LEU A 38 16.28 -3.21 2.45
N GLY A 39 16.67 -3.21 3.71
CA GLY A 39 17.72 -4.09 4.23
C GLY A 39 17.36 -5.57 4.04
N TRP A 40 16.11 -5.95 4.35
CA TRP A 40 15.64 -7.33 4.16
C TRP A 40 15.55 -7.73 2.67
N GLN A 41 15.11 -6.83 1.83
CA GLN A 41 15.10 -7.02 0.37
C GLN A 41 16.53 -7.22 -0.17
N HIS A 42 17.50 -6.44 0.34
CA HIS A 42 18.93 -6.60 -0.01
C HIS A 42 19.51 -7.97 0.39
N LEU A 43 18.96 -8.59 1.43
CA LEU A 43 19.30 -9.95 1.87
C LEU A 43 18.48 -11.04 1.14
N ASN A 44 17.82 -10.69 0.01
CA ASN A 44 16.95 -11.59 -0.75
C ASN A 44 15.89 -12.26 0.15
N TYR A 45 15.32 -11.54 1.10
CA TYR A 45 14.30 -12.00 2.04
C TYR A 45 14.74 -13.21 2.91
N PHE A 46 16.06 -13.39 3.11
CA PHE A 46 16.56 -14.44 3.98
C PHE A 46 15.97 -14.34 5.40
N PRO A 47 15.62 -15.44 6.12
CA PRO A 47 15.79 -16.86 5.74
C PRO A 47 14.57 -17.49 5.03
N ILE A 48 13.56 -16.71 4.64
CA ILE A 48 12.27 -17.21 4.14
C ILE A 48 12.01 -16.83 2.66
N GLU A 49 13.07 -16.69 1.87
CA GLU A 49 13.02 -16.27 0.47
C GLU A 49 11.95 -17.02 -0.35
N GLY A 50 11.96 -18.36 -0.34
CA GLY A 50 11.01 -19.16 -1.13
C GLY A 50 9.55 -18.94 -0.74
N LEU A 51 9.27 -18.73 0.56
CA LEU A 51 7.92 -18.41 1.02
C LEU A 51 7.49 -17.02 0.54
N VAL A 52 8.40 -16.06 0.60
CA VAL A 52 8.13 -14.67 0.17
C VAL A 52 7.86 -14.63 -1.33
N ILE A 53 8.64 -15.29 -2.16
CA ILE A 53 8.42 -15.39 -3.61
C ILE A 53 7.04 -15.99 -3.91
N ASN A 54 6.70 -17.12 -3.30
CA ASN A 54 5.39 -17.75 -3.49
C ASN A 54 4.22 -16.84 -3.05
N LEU A 55 4.41 -16.06 -1.97
CA LEU A 55 3.40 -15.08 -1.53
C LEU A 55 3.24 -13.94 -2.53
N PHE A 56 4.32 -13.45 -3.11
CA PHE A 56 4.26 -12.42 -4.14
C PHE A 56 3.57 -12.93 -5.41
N ASP A 57 3.86 -14.14 -5.86
CA ASP A 57 3.22 -14.76 -7.02
C ASP A 57 1.73 -14.99 -6.78
N TRP A 58 1.36 -15.48 -5.61
CA TRP A 58 -0.03 -15.63 -5.22
C TRP A 58 -0.76 -14.28 -5.18
N ALA A 59 -0.14 -13.26 -4.57
CA ALA A 59 -0.74 -11.93 -4.45
C ALA A 59 -0.87 -11.23 -5.80
N SER A 60 0.09 -11.39 -6.73
CA SER A 60 0.00 -10.83 -8.07
C SER A 60 -1.11 -11.50 -8.88
N THR A 61 -1.26 -12.83 -8.76
CA THR A 61 -2.36 -13.58 -9.38
C THR A 61 -3.72 -13.11 -8.83
N LEU A 62 -3.84 -12.93 -7.52
CA LEU A 62 -5.06 -12.44 -6.88
C LEU A 62 -5.41 -11.04 -7.38
N LEU A 63 -4.45 -10.12 -7.34
CA LEU A 63 -4.62 -8.74 -7.79
C LEU A 63 -5.00 -8.66 -9.29
N PHE A 64 -4.34 -9.47 -10.13
CA PHE A 64 -4.66 -9.57 -11.56
C PHE A 64 -6.11 -10.00 -11.77
N ASN A 65 -6.54 -11.08 -11.13
CA ASN A 65 -7.91 -11.61 -11.27
C ASN A 65 -8.96 -10.59 -10.77
N GLN A 66 -8.70 -9.93 -9.64
CA GLN A 66 -9.58 -8.89 -9.10
C GLN A 66 -9.67 -7.70 -10.06
N SER A 67 -8.55 -7.26 -10.63
CA SER A 67 -8.50 -6.14 -11.56
C SER A 67 -9.22 -6.47 -12.87
N CYS A 68 -9.02 -7.66 -13.43
CA CYS A 68 -9.76 -8.13 -14.60
C CYS A 68 -11.27 -8.18 -14.34
N TRP A 69 -11.67 -8.72 -13.18
CA TRP A 69 -13.09 -8.77 -12.81
C TRP A 69 -13.72 -7.37 -12.73
N VAL A 70 -13.01 -6.39 -12.16
CA VAL A 70 -13.47 -4.99 -12.06
C VAL A 70 -13.57 -4.36 -13.44
N LEU A 71 -12.58 -4.55 -14.32
CA LEU A 71 -12.58 -4.02 -15.69
C LEU A 71 -13.74 -4.59 -16.51
N GLU A 72 -14.01 -5.89 -16.41
CA GLU A 72 -15.05 -6.57 -17.14
C GLU A 72 -16.46 -6.23 -16.64
N ASN A 73 -16.69 -6.36 -15.31
CA ASN A 73 -18.05 -6.30 -14.75
C ASN A 73 -18.49 -4.91 -14.34
N ILE A 74 -17.57 -4.03 -13.94
CA ILE A 74 -17.88 -2.68 -13.47
C ILE A 74 -17.70 -1.68 -14.63
N PHE A 75 -16.54 -1.68 -15.27
CA PHE A 75 -16.24 -0.71 -16.32
C PHE A 75 -16.63 -1.18 -17.72
N ARG A 76 -16.81 -2.49 -17.92
CA ARG A 76 -17.19 -3.11 -19.20
C ARG A 76 -16.25 -2.70 -20.34
N VAL A 77 -14.97 -2.70 -20.05
CA VAL A 77 -13.90 -2.39 -21.00
C VAL A 77 -13.45 -3.68 -21.68
N ASP A 78 -13.31 -3.65 -23.01
CA ASP A 78 -12.71 -4.74 -23.76
C ASP A 78 -11.19 -4.74 -23.54
N PHE A 79 -10.64 -5.86 -23.11
CA PHE A 79 -9.22 -6.04 -22.88
C PHE A 79 -8.77 -7.43 -23.28
N ILE A 80 -7.49 -7.58 -23.55
CA ILE A 80 -6.83 -8.86 -23.78
C ILE A 80 -5.94 -9.20 -22.58
N THR A 81 -5.77 -10.48 -22.31
CA THR A 81 -4.88 -10.93 -21.23
C THR A 81 -3.88 -11.94 -21.76
N HIS A 82 -2.65 -11.85 -21.25
CA HIS A 82 -1.60 -12.86 -21.44
C HIS A 82 -0.78 -12.94 -20.17
N ASP A 83 -0.77 -14.11 -19.52
CA ASP A 83 -0.20 -14.30 -18.18
C ASP A 83 -0.76 -13.26 -17.18
N HIS A 84 0.09 -12.39 -16.61
CA HIS A 84 -0.31 -11.29 -15.73
C HIS A 84 -0.34 -9.91 -16.43
N ILE A 85 -0.43 -9.89 -17.76
CA ILE A 85 -0.49 -8.65 -18.55
C ILE A 85 -1.92 -8.38 -18.96
N ILE A 86 -2.37 -7.15 -18.73
CA ILE A 86 -3.66 -6.61 -19.19
C ILE A 86 -3.37 -5.67 -20.36
N GLY A 87 -3.91 -5.95 -21.53
CA GLY A 87 -3.78 -5.11 -22.72
C GLY A 87 -5.09 -4.41 -23.03
N VAL A 88 -5.11 -3.09 -23.06
CA VAL A 88 -6.27 -2.27 -23.46
C VAL A 88 -5.97 -1.50 -24.73
N LEU A 89 -6.97 -1.43 -25.61
CA LEU A 89 -6.87 -0.64 -26.84
C LEU A 89 -6.91 0.85 -26.47
N ASN A 90 -5.88 1.59 -26.89
CA ASN A 90 -5.76 3.01 -26.62
C ASN A 90 -6.23 3.87 -27.81
N THR A 91 -6.27 5.19 -27.63
CA THR A 91 -6.69 6.15 -28.66
C THR A 91 -5.78 6.21 -29.91
N ASN A 92 -4.61 5.60 -29.85
CA ASN A 92 -3.66 5.52 -30.98
C ASN A 92 -3.84 4.22 -31.80
N ASP A 93 -4.93 3.48 -31.59
CA ASP A 93 -5.20 2.16 -32.19
C ASP A 93 -4.10 1.12 -31.91
N THR A 94 -3.42 1.25 -30.76
CA THR A 94 -2.41 0.30 -30.27
C THR A 94 -2.81 -0.23 -28.90
N TYR A 95 -2.21 -1.35 -28.46
CA TYR A 95 -2.45 -1.90 -27.14
C TYR A 95 -1.48 -1.30 -26.13
N SER A 96 -2.03 -0.70 -25.07
CA SER A 96 -1.28 -0.38 -23.86
C SER A 96 -1.22 -1.62 -22.97
N LEU A 97 -0.02 -2.12 -22.68
CA LEU A 97 0.20 -3.35 -21.91
C LEU A 97 0.59 -3.01 -20.48
N ILE A 98 -0.21 -3.44 -19.53
CA ILE A 98 0.00 -3.25 -18.10
C ILE A 98 0.36 -4.60 -17.47
N ASN A 99 1.60 -4.73 -17.00
CA ASN A 99 2.06 -5.93 -16.30
C ASN A 99 1.75 -5.81 -14.80
N VAL A 100 0.95 -6.74 -14.28
CA VAL A 100 0.66 -6.86 -12.85
C VAL A 100 1.76 -7.70 -12.17
N ALA A 101 2.94 -7.09 -12.06
CA ALA A 101 4.12 -7.72 -11.50
C ALA A 101 4.02 -7.89 -9.96
N PRO A 102 4.85 -8.76 -9.35
CA PRO A 102 4.94 -8.93 -7.90
C PRO A 102 5.13 -7.62 -7.12
N GLU A 103 5.85 -6.67 -7.69
CA GLU A 103 6.08 -5.34 -7.12
C GLU A 103 4.82 -4.46 -7.08
N CYS A 104 3.82 -4.78 -7.90
CA CYS A 104 2.53 -4.08 -7.91
C CYS A 104 1.61 -4.52 -6.76
N THR A 105 1.93 -5.62 -6.07
CA THR A 105 1.11 -6.17 -4.99
C THR A 105 1.11 -5.28 -3.75
N SER A 106 0.09 -5.43 -2.92
CA SER A 106 -0.06 -4.70 -1.65
C SER A 106 0.73 -5.31 -0.48
N LEU A 107 1.50 -6.39 -0.69
CA LEU A 107 2.18 -7.10 0.41
C LEU A 107 3.13 -6.22 1.22
N LYS A 108 3.91 -5.36 0.55
CA LYS A 108 4.77 -4.39 1.23
C LYS A 108 3.97 -3.45 2.12
N GLN A 109 2.82 -2.97 1.64
CA GLN A 109 1.93 -2.06 2.35
C GLN A 109 1.18 -2.77 3.48
N TRP A 110 0.85 -4.06 3.33
CA TRP A 110 0.32 -4.89 4.41
C TRP A 110 1.33 -5.02 5.55
N LEU A 111 2.58 -5.35 5.24
CA LEU A 111 3.65 -5.41 6.23
C LEU A 111 3.87 -4.06 6.91
N HIS A 112 3.81 -2.96 6.14
CA HIS A 112 3.93 -1.61 6.65
C HIS A 112 2.79 -1.26 7.62
N TRP A 113 1.54 -1.59 7.23
CA TRP A 113 0.37 -1.40 8.07
C TRP A 113 0.43 -2.21 9.36
N LEU A 114 0.83 -3.47 9.27
CA LEU A 114 1.03 -4.34 10.43
C LEU A 114 2.09 -3.76 11.37
N PHE A 115 3.25 -3.39 10.84
CA PHE A 115 4.34 -2.82 11.61
C PHE A 115 3.90 -1.53 12.31
N LEU A 116 3.26 -0.63 11.58
CA LEU A 116 2.74 0.63 12.11
C LEU A 116 1.75 0.36 13.25
N MET A 117 0.72 -0.45 13.02
CA MET A 117 -0.35 -0.66 13.98
C MET A 117 0.07 -1.48 15.21
N ILE A 118 1.04 -2.39 15.07
CA ILE A 118 1.56 -3.17 16.20
C ILE A 118 2.37 -2.26 17.14
N LEU A 119 3.22 -1.40 16.58
CA LEU A 119 4.13 -0.55 17.34
C LEU A 119 3.50 0.78 17.80
N PHE A 120 2.50 1.28 17.07
CA PHE A 120 1.84 2.52 17.46
C PHE A 120 1.02 2.33 18.75
N PRO A 121 0.99 3.30 19.67
CA PRO A 121 0.21 3.21 20.91
C PRO A 121 -1.29 3.01 20.66
N GLY A 122 -1.95 2.29 21.56
CA GLY A 122 -3.40 2.13 21.54
C GLY A 122 -3.90 0.79 22.09
N PRO A 123 -5.21 0.67 22.36
CA PRO A 123 -5.77 -0.51 23.02
C PRO A 123 -5.81 -1.71 22.07
N TRP A 124 -5.23 -2.83 22.48
CA TRP A 124 -5.15 -4.06 21.67
C TRP A 124 -6.50 -4.61 21.22
N LYS A 125 -7.56 -4.42 22.01
CA LYS A 125 -8.93 -4.86 21.65
C LYS A 125 -9.41 -4.22 20.35
N HIS A 126 -9.09 -2.95 20.14
CA HIS A 126 -9.47 -2.22 18.94
C HIS A 126 -8.54 -2.57 17.76
N LYS A 127 -7.25 -2.82 18.01
CA LYS A 127 -6.30 -3.25 16.97
C LYS A 127 -6.69 -4.57 16.33
N LEU A 128 -7.23 -5.54 17.10
CA LEU A 128 -7.60 -6.86 16.61
C LEU A 128 -8.58 -6.83 15.43
N TRP A 129 -9.48 -5.87 15.36
CA TRP A 129 -10.38 -5.72 14.23
C TRP A 129 -9.92 -4.65 13.24
N TYR A 130 -9.22 -3.60 13.72
CA TYR A 130 -8.79 -2.50 12.87
C TYR A 130 -7.66 -2.92 11.92
N ILE A 131 -6.74 -3.76 12.37
CA ILE A 131 -5.67 -4.31 11.53
C ILE A 131 -6.23 -5.09 10.33
N PRO A 132 -7.08 -6.11 10.50
CA PRO A 132 -7.67 -6.83 9.37
C PRO A 132 -8.50 -5.93 8.45
N CYS A 133 -9.25 -4.99 9.00
CA CYS A 133 -10.01 -4.03 8.22
C CYS A 133 -9.08 -3.18 7.34
N GLY A 134 -7.97 -2.70 7.90
CA GLY A 134 -6.98 -1.94 7.15
C GLY A 134 -6.32 -2.75 6.03
N LEU A 135 -6.03 -4.04 6.25
CA LEU A 135 -5.49 -4.92 5.19
C LEU A 135 -6.47 -5.06 4.01
N VAL A 136 -7.77 -5.22 4.30
CA VAL A 136 -8.81 -5.29 3.26
C VAL A 136 -8.93 -3.97 2.50
N ILE A 137 -8.89 -2.83 3.21
CA ILE A 137 -8.93 -1.50 2.58
C ILE A 137 -7.70 -1.29 1.70
N ILE A 138 -6.51 -1.66 2.16
CA ILE A 138 -5.27 -1.55 1.39
C ILE A 138 -5.35 -2.37 0.10
N GLU A 139 -5.86 -3.60 0.17
CA GLU A 139 -6.07 -4.42 -1.03
C GLU A 139 -7.06 -3.79 -1.98
N PHE A 140 -8.19 -3.32 -1.48
CA PHE A 140 -9.20 -2.64 -2.30
C PHE A 140 -8.61 -1.41 -3.02
N ILE A 141 -7.83 -0.57 -2.32
CA ILE A 141 -7.16 0.59 -2.92
C ILE A 141 -6.16 0.15 -3.99
N ASN A 142 -5.49 -0.99 -3.78
CA ASN A 142 -4.54 -1.51 -4.76
C ASN A 142 -5.23 -1.98 -6.04
N VAL A 143 -6.38 -2.63 -5.93
CA VAL A 143 -7.23 -2.97 -7.10
C VAL A 143 -7.67 -1.70 -7.84
N VAL A 144 -8.14 -0.68 -7.10
CA VAL A 144 -8.50 0.63 -7.69
C VAL A 144 -7.30 1.27 -8.38
N ARG A 145 -6.11 1.13 -7.82
CA ARG A 145 -4.86 1.62 -8.43
C ARG A 145 -4.59 0.94 -9.77
N VAL A 146 -4.57 -0.39 -9.82
CA VAL A 146 -4.25 -1.13 -11.05
C VAL A 146 -5.32 -0.89 -12.12
N THR A 147 -6.60 -0.99 -11.77
CA THR A 147 -7.70 -0.71 -12.69
C THR A 147 -7.70 0.74 -13.16
N GLY A 148 -7.43 1.69 -12.26
CA GLY A 148 -7.35 3.11 -12.57
C GLY A 148 -6.21 3.43 -13.54
N ILE A 149 -5.02 2.85 -13.34
CA ILE A 149 -3.90 2.97 -14.27
C ILE A 149 -4.31 2.41 -15.63
N THR A 150 -4.89 1.22 -15.68
CA THR A 150 -5.35 0.57 -16.92
C THR A 150 -6.32 1.46 -17.69
N LEU A 151 -7.31 2.04 -16.99
CA LEU A 151 -8.28 2.95 -17.61
C LEU A 151 -7.65 4.26 -18.10
N CYS A 152 -6.67 4.81 -17.35
CA CYS A 152 -5.96 6.01 -17.78
C CYS A 152 -5.09 5.78 -19.03
N MET A 153 -4.65 4.54 -19.28
CA MET A 153 -3.86 4.22 -20.48
C MET A 153 -4.70 4.19 -21.76
N ILE A 154 -6.02 4.20 -21.67
CA ILE A 154 -6.90 4.31 -22.85
C ILE A 154 -6.77 5.70 -23.49
N PRO A 155 -7.03 6.83 -22.77
CA PRO A 155 -6.90 8.17 -23.32
C PRO A 155 -5.47 8.73 -23.31
N PHE A 156 -4.58 8.23 -22.42
CA PHE A 156 -3.25 8.81 -22.18
C PHE A 156 -2.14 7.74 -22.18
N PRO A 157 -1.91 7.02 -23.29
CA PRO A 157 -0.97 5.89 -23.35
C PRO A 157 0.47 6.25 -22.99
N ASP A 158 0.90 7.49 -23.25
CA ASP A 158 2.28 7.95 -23.04
C ASP A 158 2.56 8.43 -21.62
N HIS A 159 1.55 8.42 -20.72
CA HIS A 159 1.66 8.97 -19.36
C HIS A 159 1.69 7.90 -18.27
N PHE A 160 2.12 6.68 -18.59
CA PHE A 160 2.16 5.57 -17.63
C PHE A 160 2.94 5.90 -16.36
N ASP A 161 4.17 6.42 -16.51
CA ASP A 161 5.05 6.73 -15.38
C ASP A 161 4.44 7.79 -14.46
N PHE A 162 3.74 8.78 -15.04
CA PHE A 162 3.05 9.80 -14.25
C PHE A 162 1.95 9.20 -13.38
N PHE A 163 1.08 8.38 -13.96
CA PHE A 163 -0.01 7.75 -13.22
C PHE A 163 0.52 6.73 -12.21
N HIS A 164 1.46 5.86 -12.62
CA HIS A 164 1.99 4.79 -11.79
C HIS A 164 2.84 5.32 -10.63
N ASP A 165 3.83 6.19 -10.89
CA ASP A 165 4.83 6.56 -9.89
C ASP A 165 4.45 7.80 -9.07
N TYR A 166 3.64 8.70 -9.62
CA TYR A 166 3.29 9.92 -8.92
C TYR A 166 1.84 9.90 -8.44
N PHE A 167 0.87 9.79 -9.34
CA PHE A 167 -0.53 9.99 -8.99
C PHE A 167 -1.05 8.88 -8.06
N PHE A 168 -1.09 7.64 -8.53
CA PHE A 168 -1.67 6.54 -7.75
C PHE A 168 -0.80 6.13 -6.55
N LYS A 169 0.51 6.27 -6.65
CA LYS A 169 1.41 6.01 -5.52
C LYS A 169 1.19 7.00 -4.38
N THR A 170 1.08 8.29 -4.70
CA THR A 170 0.77 9.33 -3.70
C THR A 170 -0.60 9.12 -3.09
N LEU A 171 -1.61 8.84 -3.91
CA LEU A 171 -2.96 8.54 -3.47
C LEU A 171 -2.98 7.35 -2.50
N PHE A 172 -2.22 6.30 -2.79
CA PHE A 172 -2.11 5.11 -1.95
C PHE A 172 -1.59 5.42 -0.55
N TYR A 173 -0.47 6.16 -0.45
CA TYR A 173 0.08 6.55 0.86
C TYR A 173 -0.81 7.55 1.59
N LEU A 174 -1.54 8.39 0.88
CA LEU A 174 -2.55 9.28 1.48
C LEU A 174 -3.66 8.48 2.18
N PHE A 175 -4.13 7.38 1.60
CA PHE A 175 -5.12 6.52 2.25
C PHE A 175 -4.57 5.86 3.51
N ILE A 176 -3.32 5.38 3.51
CA ILE A 176 -2.68 4.83 4.72
C ILE A 176 -2.60 5.90 5.81
N PHE A 177 -2.24 7.13 5.44
CA PHE A 177 -2.19 8.24 6.37
C PHE A 177 -3.58 8.59 6.93
N ILE A 178 -4.62 8.63 6.10
CA ILE A 178 -6.00 8.87 6.55
C ILE A 178 -6.47 7.76 7.50
N MET A 179 -6.19 6.50 7.20
CA MET A 179 -6.52 5.39 8.10
C MET A 179 -5.81 5.54 9.44
N TRP A 180 -4.54 5.96 9.45
CA TRP A 180 -3.83 6.23 10.69
C TRP A 180 -4.45 7.43 11.44
N LEU A 181 -4.85 8.52 10.76
CA LEU A 181 -5.55 9.66 11.39
C LEU A 181 -6.88 9.26 12.06
N ILE A 182 -7.61 8.31 11.47
CA ILE A 182 -8.86 7.79 12.07
C ILE A 182 -8.56 6.98 13.34
N TRP A 183 -7.36 6.38 13.42
CA TRP A 183 -6.94 5.61 14.59
C TRP A 183 -6.57 6.51 15.79
N VAL A 184 -5.95 7.68 15.56
CA VAL A 184 -5.48 8.61 16.59
C VAL A 184 -6.62 9.45 17.14
#